data_ac457ac30981e7303964ba0d2aec69ad
#
_entry.id   ac457ac30981e7303964ba0d2aec69ad
#
_cell.length_a   1.000
_cell.length_b   1.000
_cell.length_c   1.000
_cell.angle_alpha   90.00
_cell.angle_beta   90.00
_cell.angle_gamma   90.00
#
_symmetry.space_group_name_H-M   'P 1'
#
loop_
_entity.id
_entity.type
_entity.pdbx_description
1 polymer ?
#
loop_
_entity_poly.entity_id
_entity_poly.type
_entity_poly.pdbx_seq_one_letter_code
_entity_poly.pdbx_strand_id
1 'polypeptide(L)'
;MERRDLRELLDDVASGKVDPRKAEEQLATAPFEDLGYAKPDLHRGVRQGVSEVVYGAGKTAEQIAGIVRTLRAAGERRVLITRIDAQKAAELQTRLDAQDAADYVYHELPRLAIVGEAPEPDGAGYVAVCAAGTSDLYCAEEAAITAEMLGSKVVRLYDVGVAGLHRLLAHVDEIQGASVVVAIAGMEGALASVLGGLASCPVIACPTSVGYGASLNGVAALLSMLNSCASGVSVVNIDNGFGAGYQAALIDHVGVSSVSRA
;
A
#
# COMPACT_ATOMS: atom_id res chain seq x y z
N MET A 1 -5.91 11.56 -12.25
CA MET A 1 -7.42 11.54 -12.28
C MET A 1 -7.89 10.21 -11.72
N GLU A 2 -8.73 10.22 -10.70
CA GLU A 2 -9.33 9.03 -10.11
C GLU A 2 -10.61 8.61 -10.87
N ARG A 3 -11.08 7.36 -10.66
CA ARG A 3 -12.33 6.89 -11.30
C ARG A 3 -13.56 7.73 -10.93
N ARG A 4 -13.56 8.28 -9.72
CA ARG A 4 -14.62 9.18 -9.24
C ARG A 4 -14.66 10.46 -10.08
N ASP A 5 -13.51 11.10 -10.28
CA ASP A 5 -13.39 12.35 -11.04
C ASP A 5 -13.85 12.15 -12.51
N LEU A 6 -13.50 10.97 -13.10
CA LEU A 6 -13.98 10.62 -14.44
C LEU A 6 -15.50 10.47 -14.49
N ARG A 7 -16.11 9.86 -13.47
CA ARG A 7 -17.54 9.68 -13.40
C ARG A 7 -18.26 11.01 -13.22
N GLU A 8 -17.77 11.86 -12.30
CA GLU A 8 -18.29 13.22 -12.12
C GLU A 8 -18.21 14.05 -13.42
N LEU A 9 -17.10 13.94 -14.15
CA LEU A 9 -16.95 14.59 -15.46
C LEU A 9 -17.97 14.08 -16.47
N LEU A 10 -18.21 12.77 -16.54
CA LEU A 10 -19.22 12.19 -17.44
C LEU A 10 -20.65 12.59 -17.07
N ASP A 11 -20.96 12.66 -15.77
CA ASP A 11 -22.26 13.13 -15.26
C ASP A 11 -22.46 14.63 -15.57
N ASP A 12 -21.41 15.44 -15.44
CA ASP A 12 -21.44 16.86 -15.79
C ASP A 12 -21.62 17.08 -17.31
N VAL A 13 -21.04 16.22 -18.14
CA VAL A 13 -21.31 16.21 -19.59
C VAL A 13 -22.75 15.80 -19.85
N ALA A 14 -23.22 14.72 -19.24
CA ALA A 14 -24.61 14.25 -19.43
C ALA A 14 -25.65 15.29 -18.97
N SER A 15 -25.36 16.04 -17.92
CA SER A 15 -26.22 17.12 -17.42
C SER A 15 -26.09 18.45 -18.17
N GLY A 16 -25.17 18.56 -19.13
CA GLY A 16 -24.88 19.76 -19.91
C GLY A 16 -24.09 20.84 -19.18
N LYS A 17 -23.53 20.55 -18.01
CA LYS A 17 -22.67 21.50 -17.25
C LYS A 17 -21.30 21.64 -17.89
N VAL A 18 -20.79 20.58 -18.51
CA VAL A 18 -19.50 20.56 -19.21
C VAL A 18 -19.72 20.25 -20.68
N ASP A 19 -19.12 21.05 -21.56
CA ASP A 19 -19.13 20.80 -22.99
C ASP A 19 -18.34 19.53 -23.31
N PRO A 20 -18.89 18.60 -24.13
CA PRO A 20 -18.21 17.35 -24.52
C PRO A 20 -16.79 17.55 -25.06
N ARG A 21 -16.53 18.64 -25.81
CA ARG A 21 -15.18 18.93 -26.33
C ARG A 21 -14.20 19.28 -25.22
N LYS A 22 -14.66 20.01 -24.19
CA LYS A 22 -13.81 20.29 -23.00
C LYS A 22 -13.53 19.03 -22.21
N ALA A 23 -14.49 18.14 -22.08
CA ALA A 23 -14.28 16.83 -21.46
C ALA A 23 -13.29 15.98 -22.28
N GLU A 24 -13.43 16.00 -23.62
CA GLU A 24 -12.47 15.33 -24.53
C GLU A 24 -11.04 15.89 -24.37
N GLU A 25 -10.86 17.21 -24.30
CA GLU A 25 -9.56 17.85 -24.04
C GLU A 25 -8.98 17.42 -22.70
N GLN A 26 -9.78 17.34 -21.63
CA GLN A 26 -9.35 16.85 -20.32
C GLN A 26 -8.94 15.37 -20.34
N LEU A 27 -9.67 14.54 -21.10
CA LEU A 27 -9.39 13.10 -21.22
C LEU A 27 -8.28 12.79 -22.23
N ALA A 28 -8.03 13.68 -23.19
CA ALA A 28 -6.98 13.54 -24.20
C ALA A 28 -5.58 13.84 -23.65
N THR A 29 -5.44 14.26 -22.39
CA THR A 29 -4.15 14.37 -21.73
C THR A 29 -3.41 13.04 -21.87
N ALA A 30 -2.16 13.07 -22.35
CA ALA A 30 -1.34 11.88 -22.51
C ALA A 30 -1.39 11.06 -21.19
N PRO A 31 -1.45 9.71 -21.27
CA PRO A 31 -1.56 8.86 -20.09
C PRO A 31 -0.33 8.96 -19.17
N PHE A 32 0.69 9.66 -19.56
CA PHE A 32 1.89 9.98 -18.80
C PHE A 32 2.47 11.32 -19.26
N GLU A 33 3.27 11.94 -18.39
CA GLU A 33 4.11 13.09 -18.73
C GLU A 33 5.58 12.66 -18.80
N ASP A 34 6.32 13.13 -19.82
CA ASP A 34 7.75 12.79 -19.97
C ASP A 34 8.63 13.88 -19.33
N LEU A 35 9.18 13.60 -18.16
CA LEU A 35 10.09 14.48 -17.43
C LEU A 35 11.57 14.30 -17.87
N GLY A 36 11.84 13.50 -18.89
CA GLY A 36 13.17 13.15 -19.36
C GLY A 36 13.88 12.08 -18.53
N TYR A 37 13.60 11.99 -17.23
CA TYR A 37 14.14 10.99 -16.31
C TYR A 37 13.06 10.04 -15.75
N ALA A 38 11.78 10.38 -15.88
CA ALA A 38 10.65 9.58 -15.45
C ALA A 38 9.43 9.86 -16.34
N LYS A 39 8.48 8.94 -16.34
CA LYS A 39 7.20 9.07 -17.05
C LYS A 39 6.06 8.72 -16.09
N PRO A 40 5.64 9.67 -15.21
CA PRO A 40 4.55 9.43 -14.27
C PRO A 40 3.27 9.00 -14.99
N ASP A 41 2.63 7.93 -14.51
CA ASP A 41 1.41 7.37 -15.08
C ASP A 41 0.18 8.10 -14.53
N LEU A 42 -0.36 9.03 -15.30
CA LEU A 42 -1.48 9.89 -14.89
C LEU A 42 -2.84 9.20 -14.99
N HIS A 43 -2.92 8.03 -15.62
CA HIS A 43 -4.16 7.26 -15.81
C HIS A 43 -4.24 5.98 -14.97
N ARG A 44 -3.26 5.73 -14.09
CA ARG A 44 -3.26 4.53 -13.26
C ARG A 44 -4.47 4.46 -12.34
N GLY A 45 -4.85 5.57 -11.72
CA GLY A 45 -6.06 5.68 -10.88
C GLY A 45 -7.33 5.25 -11.62
N VAL A 46 -7.51 5.67 -12.87
CA VAL A 46 -8.66 5.29 -13.71
C VAL A 46 -8.61 3.81 -14.07
N ARG A 47 -7.45 3.28 -14.47
CA ARG A 47 -7.32 1.88 -14.91
C ARG A 47 -7.37 0.88 -13.76
N GLN A 48 -6.65 1.15 -12.68
CA GLN A 48 -6.44 0.22 -11.56
C GLN A 48 -7.17 0.61 -10.29
N GLY A 49 -7.76 1.81 -10.22
CA GLY A 49 -8.40 2.33 -9.02
C GLY A 49 -7.41 2.81 -7.94
N VAL A 50 -6.13 2.82 -8.25
CA VAL A 50 -5.03 3.20 -7.34
C VAL A 50 -4.10 4.12 -8.08
N SER A 51 -3.80 5.29 -7.51
CA SER A 51 -2.83 6.26 -8.02
C SER A 51 -1.42 5.67 -8.14
N GLU A 52 -0.56 6.30 -8.91
CA GLU A 52 0.83 5.86 -9.01
C GLU A 52 1.55 5.98 -7.66
N VAL A 53 2.38 4.98 -7.37
CA VAL A 53 3.24 4.95 -6.18
C VAL A 53 4.69 5.15 -6.60
N VAL A 54 5.36 6.07 -5.94
CA VAL A 54 6.75 6.42 -6.27
C VAL A 54 7.71 5.50 -5.53
N TYR A 55 8.45 4.67 -6.25
CA TYR A 55 9.56 3.90 -5.70
C TYR A 55 10.78 4.82 -5.52
N GLY A 56 11.09 5.22 -4.30
CA GLY A 56 12.08 6.25 -3.98
C GLY A 56 13.53 5.78 -3.93
N ALA A 57 13.79 4.44 -3.83
CA ALA A 57 15.14 3.92 -3.88
C ALA A 57 15.77 4.20 -5.26
N GLY A 58 16.98 4.69 -5.29
CA GLY A 58 17.69 5.02 -6.54
C GLY A 58 17.26 6.33 -7.22
N LYS A 59 16.21 7.02 -6.73
CA LYS A 59 15.85 8.37 -7.17
C LYS A 59 16.46 9.43 -6.27
N THR A 60 16.78 10.60 -6.83
CA THR A 60 17.15 11.78 -6.03
C THR A 60 15.89 12.46 -5.47
N ALA A 61 16.03 13.26 -4.42
CA ALA A 61 14.93 14.05 -3.87
C ALA A 61 14.30 15.01 -4.92
N GLU A 62 15.13 15.58 -5.81
CA GLU A 62 14.69 16.42 -6.92
C GLU A 62 13.81 15.65 -7.92
N GLN A 63 14.22 14.42 -8.28
CA GLN A 63 13.43 13.57 -9.17
C GLN A 63 12.09 13.20 -8.57
N ILE A 64 12.07 12.87 -7.26
CA ILE A 64 10.84 12.55 -6.54
C ILE A 64 9.93 13.77 -6.49
N ALA A 65 10.46 14.96 -6.15
CA ALA A 65 9.68 16.21 -6.10
C ALA A 65 9.05 16.53 -7.47
N GLY A 66 9.79 16.34 -8.56
CA GLY A 66 9.26 16.52 -9.92
C GLY A 66 8.10 15.57 -10.23
N ILE A 67 8.23 14.28 -9.86
CA ILE A 67 7.15 13.30 -10.03
C ILE A 67 5.93 13.67 -9.18
N VAL A 68 6.12 14.02 -7.90
CA VAL A 68 5.03 14.45 -7.01
C VAL A 68 4.29 15.64 -7.60
N ARG A 69 5.02 16.69 -8.04
CA ARG A 69 4.43 17.89 -8.66
C ARG A 69 3.58 17.53 -9.88
N THR A 70 4.08 16.64 -10.76
CA THR A 70 3.34 16.19 -11.94
C THR A 70 2.06 15.43 -11.57
N LEU A 71 2.13 14.49 -10.61
CA LEU A 71 0.96 13.74 -10.15
C LEU A 71 -0.08 14.67 -9.50
N ARG A 72 0.36 15.59 -8.63
CA ARG A 72 -0.52 16.56 -7.96
C ARG A 72 -1.17 17.53 -8.96
N ALA A 73 -0.42 18.02 -9.95
CA ALA A 73 -0.96 18.85 -11.03
C ALA A 73 -1.99 18.12 -11.90
N ALA A 74 -1.87 16.79 -12.03
CA ALA A 74 -2.84 15.94 -12.70
C ALA A 74 -4.07 15.59 -11.83
N GLY A 75 -4.19 16.16 -10.63
CA GLY A 75 -5.34 15.98 -9.74
C GLY A 75 -5.23 14.80 -8.78
N GLU A 76 -4.06 14.15 -8.67
CA GLU A 76 -3.88 13.10 -7.66
C GLU A 76 -3.91 13.74 -6.26
N ARG A 77 -4.83 13.28 -5.42
CA ARG A 77 -5.05 13.85 -4.07
C ARG A 77 -3.97 13.44 -3.08
N ARG A 78 -3.30 12.31 -3.35
CA ARG A 78 -2.27 11.73 -2.49
C ARG A 78 -1.21 11.01 -3.31
N VAL A 79 0.02 11.06 -2.84
CA VAL A 79 1.14 10.36 -3.45
C VAL A 79 1.88 9.58 -2.36
N LEU A 80 2.00 8.28 -2.53
CA LEU A 80 2.77 7.39 -1.67
C LEU A 80 4.18 7.24 -2.25
N ILE A 81 5.19 7.41 -1.40
CA ILE A 81 6.60 7.31 -1.77
C ILE A 81 7.24 6.27 -0.86
N THR A 82 7.72 5.17 -1.44
CA THR A 82 8.29 4.05 -0.68
C THR A 82 9.82 4.07 -0.75
N ARG A 83 10.46 3.44 0.24
CA ARG A 83 11.90 3.18 0.27
C ARG A 83 12.76 4.43 0.16
N ILE A 84 12.48 5.45 0.96
CA ILE A 84 13.34 6.63 1.15
C ILE A 84 13.89 6.65 2.57
N ASP A 85 15.15 7.07 2.71
CA ASP A 85 15.77 7.28 4.02
C ASP A 85 15.44 8.66 4.59
N ALA A 86 15.73 8.88 5.88
CA ALA A 86 15.41 10.12 6.57
C ALA A 86 16.11 11.35 5.95
N GLN A 87 17.34 11.19 5.45
CA GLN A 87 18.07 12.30 4.82
C GLN A 87 17.36 12.72 3.52
N LYS A 88 17.03 11.74 2.66
CA LYS A 88 16.30 12.02 1.41
C LYS A 88 14.89 12.55 1.68
N ALA A 89 14.23 12.07 2.74
CA ALA A 89 12.92 12.56 3.13
C ALA A 89 12.95 14.04 3.55
N ALA A 90 13.94 14.42 4.36
CA ALA A 90 14.13 15.82 4.76
C ALA A 90 14.47 16.71 3.56
N GLU A 91 15.34 16.24 2.67
CA GLU A 91 15.67 16.97 1.44
C GLU A 91 14.45 17.11 0.51
N LEU A 92 13.65 16.06 0.37
CA LEU A 92 12.41 16.09 -0.43
C LEU A 92 11.44 17.17 0.08
N GLN A 93 11.20 17.22 1.39
CA GLN A 93 10.30 18.21 1.98
C GLN A 93 10.67 19.65 1.61
N THR A 94 11.95 19.98 1.52
CA THR A 94 12.41 21.34 1.13
C THR A 94 12.23 21.66 -0.36
N ARG A 95 11.93 20.64 -1.18
CA ARG A 95 11.77 20.78 -2.64
C ARG A 95 10.31 20.73 -3.09
N LEU A 96 9.39 20.38 -2.21
CA LEU A 96 7.96 20.42 -2.44
C LEU A 96 7.50 21.89 -2.44
N ASP A 97 6.40 22.19 -3.13
CA ASP A 97 5.75 23.49 -2.98
C ASP A 97 5.12 23.64 -1.58
N ALA A 98 4.65 24.84 -1.25
CA ALA A 98 4.19 25.16 0.09
C ALA A 98 2.98 24.27 0.53
N GLN A 99 2.09 23.96 -0.40
CA GLN A 99 0.91 23.12 -0.11
C GLN A 99 1.34 21.66 0.13
N ASP A 100 2.10 21.09 -0.80
CA ASP A 100 2.56 19.72 -0.70
C ASP A 100 3.51 19.52 0.49
N ALA A 101 4.33 20.53 0.84
CA ALA A 101 5.18 20.48 2.03
C ALA A 101 4.38 20.52 3.34
N ALA A 102 3.22 21.20 3.36
CA ALA A 102 2.32 21.21 4.51
C ALA A 102 1.61 19.85 4.71
N ASP A 103 1.29 19.17 3.59
CA ASP A 103 0.61 17.88 3.59
C ASP A 103 1.60 16.68 3.58
N TYR A 104 2.90 16.95 3.76
CA TYR A 104 3.95 15.93 3.73
C TYR A 104 4.16 15.28 5.09
N VAL A 105 4.10 13.95 5.13
CA VAL A 105 4.40 13.14 6.33
C VAL A 105 5.43 12.07 5.99
N TYR A 106 6.50 11.99 6.78
CA TYR A 106 7.51 10.92 6.68
C TYR A 106 7.39 9.95 7.85
N HIS A 107 7.25 8.68 7.54
CA HIS A 107 7.25 7.56 8.47
C HIS A 107 8.63 6.90 8.45
N GLU A 108 9.43 7.15 9.48
CA GLU A 108 10.83 6.73 9.52
C GLU A 108 10.98 5.21 9.52
N LEU A 109 10.21 4.51 10.35
CA LEU A 109 10.31 3.06 10.52
C LEU A 109 10.08 2.29 9.20
N PRO A 110 8.99 2.50 8.44
CA PRO A 110 8.79 1.86 7.15
C PRO A 110 9.53 2.55 5.99
N ARG A 111 10.27 3.65 6.25
CA ARG A 111 10.97 4.44 5.23
C ARG A 111 10.06 4.88 4.10
N LEU A 112 8.90 5.41 4.46
CA LEU A 112 7.80 5.74 3.58
C LEU A 112 7.36 7.18 3.82
N ALA A 113 7.07 7.91 2.75
CA ALA A 113 6.48 9.25 2.85
C ALA A 113 5.14 9.33 2.11
N ILE A 114 4.32 10.24 2.56
CA ILE A 114 3.01 10.56 2.00
C ILE A 114 2.96 12.06 1.73
N VAL A 115 2.39 12.44 0.59
CA VAL A 115 1.93 13.80 0.30
C VAL A 115 0.43 13.74 0.12
N GLY A 116 -0.31 14.50 0.91
CA GLY A 116 -1.77 14.45 0.98
C GLY A 116 -2.29 13.57 2.11
N GLU A 117 -3.60 13.45 2.24
CA GLU A 117 -4.26 12.74 3.32
C GLU A 117 -4.69 11.32 2.93
N ALA A 118 -4.72 10.41 3.92
CA ALA A 118 -5.33 9.10 3.74
C ALA A 118 -6.83 9.25 3.43
N PRO A 119 -7.39 8.39 2.57
CA PRO A 119 -8.83 8.40 2.31
C PRO A 119 -9.59 7.86 3.53
N GLU A 120 -10.87 8.23 3.63
CA GLU A 120 -11.78 7.49 4.51
C GLU A 120 -11.86 6.02 4.06
N PRO A 121 -11.90 5.06 4.99
CA PRO A 121 -12.02 3.65 4.64
C PRO A 121 -13.30 3.35 3.86
N ASP A 122 -13.16 2.69 2.70
CA ASP A 122 -14.26 2.32 1.81
C ASP A 122 -14.22 0.83 1.41
N GLY A 123 -13.39 0.01 2.08
CA GLY A 123 -13.34 -1.45 1.94
C GLY A 123 -14.54 -2.19 2.54
N ALA A 124 -14.66 -3.48 2.25
CA ALA A 124 -15.76 -4.33 2.73
C ALA A 124 -15.68 -4.63 4.24
N GLY A 125 -14.47 -4.57 4.82
CA GLY A 125 -14.24 -4.89 6.21
C GLY A 125 -12.97 -4.25 6.75
N TYR A 126 -11.96 -5.05 7.06
CA TYR A 126 -10.64 -4.56 7.46
C TYR A 126 -9.52 -5.54 7.13
N VAL A 127 -8.33 -5.01 6.98
CA VAL A 127 -7.08 -5.76 6.83
C VAL A 127 -6.46 -5.98 8.21
N ALA A 128 -6.22 -7.21 8.62
CA ALA A 128 -5.44 -7.50 9.83
C ALA A 128 -3.96 -7.67 9.47
N VAL A 129 -3.09 -6.79 9.95
CA VAL A 129 -1.64 -6.86 9.75
C VAL A 129 -0.99 -7.47 10.99
N CYS A 130 -0.48 -8.69 10.85
CA CYS A 130 0.13 -9.48 11.92
C CYS A 130 1.65 -9.53 11.75
N ALA A 131 2.42 -9.01 12.70
CA ALA A 131 3.88 -9.06 12.71
C ALA A 131 4.40 -10.02 13.79
N ALA A 132 5.34 -10.89 13.41
CA ALA A 132 5.90 -11.90 14.32
C ALA A 132 6.68 -11.27 15.46
N GLY A 133 7.55 -10.32 15.16
CA GLY A 133 8.37 -9.65 16.18
C GLY A 133 8.54 -8.16 15.91
N THR A 134 9.10 -7.46 16.90
CA THR A 134 9.34 -6.00 16.78
C THR A 134 10.34 -5.65 15.69
N SER A 135 11.23 -6.57 15.32
CA SER A 135 12.17 -6.39 14.21
C SER A 135 11.49 -6.41 12.84
N ASP A 136 10.26 -6.94 12.73
CA ASP A 136 9.49 -7.01 11.49
C ASP A 136 8.62 -5.76 11.25
N LEU A 137 8.55 -4.84 12.22
CA LEU A 137 7.63 -3.71 12.21
C LEU A 137 7.85 -2.74 11.04
N TYR A 138 9.07 -2.60 10.52
CA TYR A 138 9.31 -1.76 9.34
C TYR A 138 8.49 -2.23 8.13
N CYS A 139 8.42 -3.55 7.94
CA CYS A 139 7.66 -4.16 6.86
C CYS A 139 6.15 -4.16 7.17
N ALA A 140 5.78 -4.36 8.45
CA ALA A 140 4.39 -4.33 8.90
C ALA A 140 3.76 -2.94 8.75
N GLU A 141 4.46 -1.89 9.12
CA GLU A 141 3.99 -0.51 8.93
C GLU A 141 3.97 -0.10 7.45
N GLU A 142 4.93 -0.59 6.62
CA GLU A 142 4.85 -0.38 5.18
C GLU A 142 3.55 -1.00 4.61
N ALA A 143 3.19 -2.21 5.04
CA ALA A 143 1.97 -2.86 4.60
C ALA A 143 0.70 -2.16 5.14
N ALA A 144 0.69 -1.81 6.42
CA ALA A 144 -0.45 -1.16 7.07
C ALA A 144 -0.76 0.20 6.43
N ILE A 145 0.24 1.07 6.34
CA ILE A 145 0.10 2.40 5.75
C ILE A 145 -0.29 2.30 4.27
N THR A 146 0.30 1.34 3.53
CA THR A 146 -0.09 1.12 2.13
C THR A 146 -1.57 0.76 2.01
N ALA A 147 -2.08 -0.14 2.84
CA ALA A 147 -3.49 -0.52 2.81
C ALA A 147 -4.41 0.65 3.21
N GLU A 148 -4.04 1.45 4.22
CA GLU A 148 -4.77 2.66 4.62
C GLU A 148 -4.82 3.70 3.50
N MET A 149 -3.69 3.94 2.82
CA MET A 149 -3.62 4.86 1.68
C MET A 149 -4.44 4.40 0.48
N LEU A 150 -4.81 3.12 0.44
CA LEU A 150 -5.68 2.52 -0.57
C LEU A 150 -7.15 2.38 -0.11
N GLY A 151 -7.52 2.97 1.03
CA GLY A 151 -8.90 3.01 1.51
C GLY A 151 -9.33 1.82 2.36
N SER A 152 -8.41 1.00 2.85
CA SER A 152 -8.75 -0.07 3.79
C SER A 152 -8.65 0.39 5.24
N LYS A 153 -9.59 -0.06 6.07
CA LYS A 153 -9.42 -0.03 7.51
C LYS A 153 -8.37 -1.08 7.90
N VAL A 154 -7.43 -0.73 8.79
CA VAL A 154 -6.36 -1.63 9.22
C VAL A 154 -6.41 -1.88 10.73
N VAL A 155 -6.25 -3.15 11.12
CA VAL A 155 -6.04 -3.59 12.50
C VAL A 155 -4.61 -4.14 12.62
N ARG A 156 -3.81 -3.53 13.51
CA ARG A 156 -2.40 -3.88 13.73
C ARG A 156 -2.27 -4.86 14.89
N LEU A 157 -1.78 -6.06 14.64
CA LEU A 157 -1.54 -7.14 15.61
C LEU A 157 -0.04 -7.44 15.64
N TYR A 158 0.68 -6.75 16.50
CA TYR A 158 2.15 -6.79 16.53
C TYR A 158 2.70 -7.61 17.68
N ASP A 159 3.92 -8.14 17.48
CA ASP A 159 4.63 -9.02 18.42
C ASP A 159 3.85 -10.30 18.77
N VAL A 160 3.21 -10.89 17.75
CA VAL A 160 2.38 -12.11 17.85
C VAL A 160 3.09 -13.34 17.29
N GLY A 161 4.42 -13.39 17.39
CA GLY A 161 5.25 -14.51 16.92
C GLY A 161 4.93 -15.84 17.58
N VAL A 162 5.13 -16.93 16.83
CA VAL A 162 4.78 -18.31 17.23
C VAL A 162 5.55 -18.83 18.45
N ALA A 163 6.69 -18.23 18.79
CA ALA A 163 7.42 -18.56 20.03
C ALA A 163 6.62 -18.22 21.31
N GLY A 164 5.63 -17.34 21.19
CA GLY A 164 4.67 -17.02 22.24
C GLY A 164 3.25 -17.12 21.72
N LEU A 165 2.84 -18.32 21.26
CA LEU A 165 1.58 -18.57 20.57
C LEU A 165 0.34 -18.02 21.29
N HIS A 166 0.36 -17.97 22.64
CA HIS A 166 -0.71 -17.41 23.45
C HIS A 166 -0.98 -15.93 23.13
N ARG A 167 0.03 -15.16 22.67
CA ARG A 167 -0.14 -13.76 22.24
C ARG A 167 -0.98 -13.68 20.96
N LEU A 168 -0.70 -14.56 20.00
CA LEU A 168 -1.48 -14.66 18.77
C LEU A 168 -2.92 -15.12 19.06
N LEU A 169 -3.07 -16.13 19.90
CA LEU A 169 -4.39 -16.70 20.22
C LEU A 169 -5.30 -15.74 20.99
N ALA A 170 -4.75 -14.71 21.64
CA ALA A 170 -5.53 -13.64 22.26
C ALA A 170 -6.26 -12.75 21.24
N HIS A 171 -5.88 -12.83 19.95
CA HIS A 171 -6.42 -12.03 18.84
C HIS A 171 -7.18 -12.86 17.80
N VAL A 172 -7.67 -14.05 18.17
CA VAL A 172 -8.38 -14.94 17.23
C VAL A 172 -9.61 -14.27 16.62
N ASP A 173 -10.36 -13.51 17.41
CA ASP A 173 -11.57 -12.84 16.93
C ASP A 173 -11.27 -11.79 15.87
N GLU A 174 -10.19 -11.00 16.06
CA GLU A 174 -9.75 -10.01 15.07
C GLU A 174 -9.19 -10.67 13.80
N ILE A 175 -8.55 -11.83 13.92
CA ILE A 175 -8.04 -12.60 12.78
C ILE A 175 -9.19 -13.19 11.98
N GLN A 176 -10.19 -13.77 12.63
CA GLN A 176 -11.34 -14.41 11.98
C GLN A 176 -12.33 -13.40 11.38
N GLY A 177 -12.43 -12.21 11.96
CA GLY A 177 -13.28 -11.14 11.47
C GLY A 177 -12.70 -10.32 10.31
N ALA A 178 -11.43 -10.54 9.93
CA ALA A 178 -10.78 -9.77 8.88
C ALA A 178 -11.26 -10.19 7.47
N SER A 179 -11.27 -9.24 6.54
CA SER A 179 -11.47 -9.50 5.10
C SER A 179 -10.24 -10.18 4.49
N VAL A 180 -9.06 -9.88 5.02
CA VAL A 180 -7.78 -10.44 4.62
C VAL A 180 -6.78 -10.26 5.75
N VAL A 181 -5.87 -11.22 5.90
CA VAL A 181 -4.75 -11.15 6.87
C VAL A 181 -3.45 -10.97 6.13
N VAL A 182 -2.60 -10.06 6.62
CA VAL A 182 -1.19 -9.93 6.19
C VAL A 182 -0.32 -10.52 7.28
N ALA A 183 0.43 -11.58 6.97
CA ALA A 183 1.33 -12.28 7.88
C ALA A 183 2.78 -11.90 7.60
N ILE A 184 3.42 -11.16 8.49
CA ILE A 184 4.79 -10.65 8.32
C ILE A 184 5.71 -11.33 9.32
N ALA A 185 6.72 -12.03 8.83
CA ALA A 185 7.66 -12.78 9.66
C ALA A 185 9.00 -13.02 8.97
N GLY A 186 10.07 -12.88 9.74
CA GLY A 186 11.40 -13.37 9.40
C GLY A 186 11.67 -14.78 9.92
N MET A 187 12.92 -15.07 10.26
CA MET A 187 13.40 -16.38 10.74
C MET A 187 12.97 -17.55 9.83
N GLU A 188 12.08 -18.43 10.32
CA GLU A 188 11.51 -19.55 9.57
C GLU A 188 10.13 -19.29 8.99
N GLY A 189 9.54 -18.11 9.21
CA GLY A 189 8.28 -17.71 8.62
C GLY A 189 7.04 -18.47 9.09
N ALA A 190 7.09 -19.17 10.21
CA ALA A 190 6.03 -20.07 10.67
C ALA A 190 4.68 -19.39 10.97
N LEU A 191 4.70 -18.08 11.30
CA LEU A 191 3.49 -17.29 11.58
C LEU A 191 2.47 -17.39 10.45
N ALA A 192 2.92 -17.38 9.20
CA ALA A 192 2.02 -17.45 8.04
C ALA A 192 1.20 -18.73 7.99
N SER A 193 1.81 -19.88 8.30
CA SER A 193 1.11 -21.16 8.34
C SER A 193 0.11 -21.24 9.49
N VAL A 194 0.45 -20.68 10.65
CA VAL A 194 -0.46 -20.66 11.81
C VAL A 194 -1.66 -19.74 11.52
N LEU A 195 -1.43 -18.54 10.99
CA LEU A 195 -2.51 -17.64 10.57
C LEU A 195 -3.38 -18.26 9.48
N GLY A 196 -2.77 -18.95 8.50
CA GLY A 196 -3.52 -19.67 7.45
C GLY A 196 -4.40 -20.80 7.98
N GLY A 197 -4.07 -21.35 9.16
CA GLY A 197 -4.90 -22.33 9.87
C GLY A 197 -6.00 -21.72 10.74
N LEU A 198 -5.89 -20.45 11.12
CA LEU A 198 -6.84 -19.74 11.98
C LEU A 198 -7.81 -18.85 11.20
N ALA A 199 -7.35 -18.23 10.12
CA ALA A 199 -8.13 -17.28 9.35
C ALA A 199 -9.15 -17.98 8.45
N SER A 200 -10.33 -17.37 8.31
CA SER A 200 -11.37 -17.79 7.34
C SER A 200 -11.32 -17.01 6.02
N CYS A 201 -10.32 -16.15 5.86
CA CYS A 201 -10.09 -15.28 4.71
C CYS A 201 -8.70 -15.52 4.09
N PRO A 202 -8.39 -14.94 2.91
CA PRO A 202 -7.06 -15.04 2.32
C PRO A 202 -5.97 -14.51 3.26
N VAL A 203 -4.79 -15.14 3.24
CA VAL A 203 -3.60 -14.73 3.98
C VAL A 203 -2.50 -14.35 3.00
N ILE A 204 -2.02 -13.11 3.09
CA ILE A 204 -0.88 -12.62 2.31
C ILE A 204 0.36 -12.73 3.20
N ALA A 205 1.24 -13.67 2.91
CA ALA A 205 2.48 -13.88 3.65
C ALA A 205 3.61 -13.01 3.06
N CYS A 206 4.22 -12.21 3.92
CA CYS A 206 5.37 -11.38 3.59
C CYS A 206 6.59 -11.82 4.41
N PRO A 207 7.53 -12.56 3.82
CA PRO A 207 8.77 -12.89 4.48
C PRO A 207 9.62 -11.62 4.69
N THR A 208 10.31 -11.54 5.82
CA THR A 208 11.27 -10.45 6.06
C THR A 208 12.71 -10.99 6.06
N SER A 209 13.66 -10.09 5.80
CA SER A 209 15.09 -10.40 5.89
C SER A 209 15.60 -10.55 7.33
N VAL A 210 14.72 -10.39 8.32
CA VAL A 210 15.02 -10.55 9.75
C VAL A 210 15.42 -11.99 10.04
N GLY A 211 16.63 -12.16 10.59
CA GLY A 211 17.16 -13.46 10.93
C GLY A 211 18.68 -13.49 10.88
N TYR A 212 19.23 -14.67 11.08
CA TYR A 212 20.69 -14.89 11.07
C TYR A 212 21.01 -16.31 10.57
N GLY A 213 22.28 -16.57 10.27
CA GLY A 213 22.75 -17.91 9.88
C GLY A 213 21.97 -18.48 8.68
N ALA A 214 21.29 -19.58 8.87
CA ALA A 214 20.55 -20.28 7.83
C ALA A 214 19.27 -19.55 7.34
N SER A 215 18.93 -18.39 7.91
CA SER A 215 17.82 -17.57 7.38
C SER A 215 18.11 -17.00 5.99
N LEU A 216 19.40 -16.86 5.62
CA LEU A 216 19.87 -16.38 4.32
C LEU A 216 19.14 -15.10 3.88
N ASN A 217 19.07 -14.10 4.77
CA ASN A 217 18.38 -12.82 4.52
C ASN A 217 16.91 -12.99 4.06
N GLY A 218 16.18 -13.88 4.74
CA GLY A 218 14.75 -14.10 4.50
C GLY A 218 14.41 -15.21 3.51
N VAL A 219 15.40 -15.84 2.86
CA VAL A 219 15.16 -16.96 1.92
C VAL A 219 14.52 -18.15 2.64
N ALA A 220 14.94 -18.46 3.88
CA ALA A 220 14.33 -19.55 4.66
C ALA A 220 12.84 -19.25 4.94
N ALA A 221 12.48 -18.02 5.34
CA ALA A 221 11.11 -17.61 5.54
C ALA A 221 10.31 -17.69 4.23
N LEU A 222 10.86 -17.20 3.12
CA LEU A 222 10.22 -17.26 1.81
C LEU A 222 9.91 -18.71 1.39
N LEU A 223 10.89 -19.59 1.48
CA LEU A 223 10.69 -21.02 1.11
C LEU A 223 9.70 -21.72 2.03
N SER A 224 9.74 -21.42 3.33
CA SER A 224 8.78 -21.96 4.30
C SER A 224 7.35 -21.52 3.97
N MET A 225 7.14 -20.23 3.70
CA MET A 225 5.83 -19.68 3.35
C MET A 225 5.31 -20.25 2.02
N LEU A 226 6.17 -20.39 0.99
CA LEU A 226 5.80 -21.01 -0.30
C LEU A 226 5.43 -22.49 -0.17
N ASN A 227 5.97 -23.19 0.82
CA ASN A 227 5.68 -24.60 1.11
C ASN A 227 4.63 -24.76 2.22
N SER A 228 3.91 -23.71 2.59
CA SER A 228 2.85 -23.80 3.59
C SER A 228 1.76 -24.79 3.15
N CYS A 229 1.35 -25.66 4.06
CA CYS A 229 0.20 -26.56 3.83
C CYS A 229 -1.16 -25.86 4.02
N ALA A 230 -1.17 -24.62 4.49
CA ALA A 230 -2.39 -23.81 4.60
C ALA A 230 -2.79 -23.28 3.22
N SER A 231 -3.89 -23.78 2.67
CA SER A 231 -4.29 -23.56 1.27
C SER A 231 -4.63 -22.12 0.91
N GLY A 232 -4.95 -21.25 1.89
CA GLY A 232 -5.32 -19.85 1.69
C GLY A 232 -4.15 -18.88 1.69
N VAL A 233 -2.89 -19.35 1.75
CA VAL A 233 -1.69 -18.51 1.84
C VAL A 233 -1.14 -18.19 0.45
N SER A 234 -0.98 -16.90 0.17
CA SER A 234 -0.25 -16.37 -0.98
C SER A 234 0.99 -15.63 -0.49
N VAL A 235 2.10 -15.68 -1.23
CA VAL A 235 3.38 -15.15 -0.76
C VAL A 235 3.86 -14.01 -1.65
N VAL A 236 4.28 -12.89 -1.05
CA VAL A 236 4.96 -11.80 -1.73
C VAL A 236 6.48 -11.93 -1.58
N ASN A 237 7.24 -11.05 -2.21
CA ASN A 237 8.70 -11.06 -2.11
C ASN A 237 9.19 -10.66 -0.70
N ILE A 238 10.46 -10.97 -0.39
CA ILE A 238 11.12 -10.60 0.87
C ILE A 238 11.09 -9.07 1.05
N ASP A 239 10.75 -8.61 2.26
CA ASP A 239 10.66 -7.19 2.65
C ASP A 239 9.70 -6.37 1.76
N ASN A 240 8.69 -7.00 1.19
CA ASN A 240 7.72 -6.33 0.32
C ASN A 240 6.42 -6.02 1.08
N GLY A 241 6.51 -5.23 2.13
CA GLY A 241 5.33 -4.76 2.87
C GLY A 241 4.36 -3.99 1.98
N PHE A 242 4.90 -3.14 1.08
CA PHE A 242 4.09 -2.44 0.08
C PHE A 242 3.23 -3.42 -0.75
N GLY A 243 3.86 -4.45 -1.33
CA GLY A 243 3.13 -5.43 -2.15
C GLY A 243 2.09 -6.22 -1.36
N ALA A 244 2.37 -6.54 -0.08
CA ALA A 244 1.43 -7.20 0.80
C ALA A 244 0.23 -6.32 1.12
N GLY A 245 0.45 -5.07 1.53
CA GLY A 245 -0.61 -4.09 1.80
C GLY A 245 -1.44 -3.75 0.55
N TYR A 246 -0.78 -3.63 -0.60
CA TYR A 246 -1.46 -3.39 -1.87
C TYR A 246 -2.42 -4.52 -2.25
N GLN A 247 -1.95 -5.79 -2.20
CA GLN A 247 -2.80 -6.95 -2.50
C GLN A 247 -3.93 -7.09 -1.47
N ALA A 248 -3.64 -6.87 -0.19
CA ALA A 248 -4.63 -6.90 0.86
C ALA A 248 -5.74 -5.87 0.63
N ALA A 249 -5.38 -4.65 0.29
CA ALA A 249 -6.36 -3.60 -0.04
C ALA A 249 -7.22 -3.99 -1.25
N LEU A 250 -6.63 -4.57 -2.31
CA LEU A 250 -7.41 -5.05 -3.46
C LEU A 250 -8.43 -6.12 -3.06
N ILE A 251 -8.03 -7.06 -2.18
CA ILE A 251 -8.93 -8.12 -1.69
C ILE A 251 -10.05 -7.54 -0.83
N ASP A 252 -9.75 -6.62 0.08
CA ASP A 252 -10.72 -5.94 0.95
C ASP A 252 -11.79 -5.18 0.14
N HIS A 253 -11.45 -4.76 -1.08
CA HIS A 253 -12.37 -4.06 -1.98
C HIS A 253 -13.09 -4.98 -2.99
N VAL A 254 -12.86 -6.30 -2.97
CA VAL A 254 -13.62 -7.23 -3.82
C VAL A 254 -15.09 -7.23 -3.43
N GLY A 255 -15.97 -7.01 -4.41
CA GLY A 255 -17.42 -6.99 -4.19
C GLY A 255 -17.98 -5.68 -3.62
N VAL A 256 -17.14 -4.72 -3.23
CA VAL A 256 -17.59 -3.36 -2.93
C VAL A 256 -18.01 -2.71 -4.23
N SER A 257 -19.30 -2.39 -4.36
CA SER A 257 -19.83 -1.79 -5.59
C SER A 257 -19.17 -0.41 -5.79
N SER A 258 -18.85 -0.11 -7.05
CA SER A 258 -18.29 1.20 -7.42
C SER A 258 -19.24 2.39 -7.14
N VAL A 259 -20.46 2.12 -6.69
CA VAL A 259 -21.44 3.11 -6.25
C VAL A 259 -21.17 3.60 -4.84
N SER A 260 -20.56 2.79 -3.98
CA SER A 260 -20.18 3.20 -2.60
C SER A 260 -18.82 3.89 -2.53
N ARG A 261 -18.07 3.93 -3.62
CA ARG A 261 -16.81 4.69 -3.75
C ARG A 261 -17.10 6.11 -4.25
N ALA A 262 -18.07 6.76 -3.62
CA ALA A 262 -18.47 8.13 -3.94
C ALA A 262 -17.88 9.13 -2.95
#